data_83a96e9b9e462baea1a20be50e91beeb
#
_entry.id   83a96e9b9e462baea1a20be50e91beeb
#
_cell.length_a   1.000
_cell.length_b   1.000
_cell.length_c   1.000
_cell.angle_alpha   90.00
_cell.angle_beta   90.00
_cell.angle_gamma   90.00
#
_symmetry.space_group_name_H-M   'P 1'
#
loop_
_entity.id
_entity.type
_entity.pdbx_description
1 polymer ?
#
loop_
_entity_poly.entity_id
_entity_poly.type
_entity_poly.pdbx_seq_one_letter_code
_entity_poly.pdbx_strand_id
1 'polypeptide(L)'
;MDRHTVTKINSDLTIKEPSGGIRFGTDALLLADFALPRVKKGFCIDIGTGSGVLPLLLLSAGSRARFSGLEIQPEYAAAARENAAANGFAQSFSVVCGSADDISRYYPAGKADFVITNPPYMRADCGRDNESQRLSAARREVFGGVGSFCRAAARCLKSGGVLFCVYRPDRITNLLYEMRANGIEPKRMRAVFASAEAKPSLLLVEGKKDAAEGLVFANSLYIYKDSGHREYSDEMEAIYSRFSGGKR
;
A
#
# COMPACT_ATOMS: atom_id res chain seq x y z
N MET A 1 29.29 0.75 -8.33
CA MET A 1 28.19 1.62 -7.91
C MET A 1 27.15 0.74 -7.21
N ASP A 2 26.83 1.05 -5.97
CA ASP A 2 25.82 0.30 -5.21
C ASP A 2 24.49 0.31 -5.96
N ARG A 3 23.99 -0.90 -6.30
CA ARG A 3 22.74 -1.06 -7.05
C ARG A 3 21.50 -0.86 -6.20
N HIS A 4 21.66 -0.56 -4.90
CA HIS A 4 20.55 -0.44 -3.95
C HIS A 4 20.71 0.78 -3.05
N THR A 5 19.58 1.38 -2.70
CA THR A 5 19.47 2.35 -1.60
C THR A 5 18.97 1.61 -0.36
N VAL A 6 19.55 1.90 0.80
CA VAL A 6 19.18 1.26 2.07
C VAL A 6 18.47 2.29 2.95
N THR A 7 17.26 1.98 3.38
CA THR A 7 16.50 2.78 4.33
C THR A 7 16.32 2.00 5.63
N LYS A 8 16.87 2.51 6.71
CA LYS A 8 16.66 1.95 8.05
C LYS A 8 15.37 2.54 8.64
N ILE A 9 14.39 1.69 8.89
CA ILE A 9 13.10 2.08 9.50
C ILE A 9 13.24 2.14 11.02
N ASN A 10 13.88 1.10 11.60
CA ASN A 10 14.14 1.00 13.04
C ASN A 10 15.38 0.13 13.30
N SER A 11 15.64 -0.24 14.57
CA SER A 11 16.76 -1.12 14.94
C SER A 11 16.73 -2.47 14.22
N ASP A 12 15.53 -2.98 13.95
CA ASP A 12 15.29 -4.36 13.53
C ASP A 12 14.73 -4.49 12.11
N LEU A 13 14.37 -3.36 11.46
CA LEU A 13 13.82 -3.34 10.11
C LEU A 13 14.61 -2.40 9.19
N THR A 14 15.20 -3.01 8.18
CA THR A 14 15.94 -2.31 7.12
C THR A 14 15.38 -2.73 5.76
N ILE A 15 15.12 -1.75 4.90
CA ILE A 15 14.57 -1.96 3.55
C ILE A 15 15.64 -1.55 2.53
N LYS A 16 15.94 -2.47 1.61
CA LYS A 16 16.75 -2.20 0.41
C LYS A 16 15.83 -2.00 -0.77
N GLU A 17 16.09 -0.96 -1.55
CA GLU A 17 15.35 -0.64 -2.77
C GLU A 17 16.30 -0.48 -3.95
N PRO A 18 15.92 -0.87 -5.18
CA PRO A 18 16.73 -0.64 -6.37
C PRO A 18 17.08 0.83 -6.54
N SER A 19 18.34 1.15 -6.84
CA SER A 19 18.81 2.52 -7.04
C SER A 19 18.16 3.15 -8.26
N GLY A 20 17.72 4.42 -8.15
CA GLY A 20 17.04 5.14 -9.22
C GLY A 20 15.56 4.81 -9.38
N GLY A 21 15.03 3.91 -8.56
CA GLY A 21 13.62 3.54 -8.54
C GLY A 21 12.74 4.44 -7.66
N ILE A 22 11.47 4.10 -7.57
CA ILE A 22 10.50 4.77 -6.69
C ILE A 22 10.76 4.31 -5.27
N ARG A 23 11.10 5.24 -4.37
CA ARG A 23 11.20 4.97 -2.93
C ARG A 23 9.82 4.95 -2.30
N PHE A 24 9.66 4.09 -1.29
CA PHE A 24 8.47 4.16 -0.48
C PHE A 24 8.42 5.48 0.31
N GLY A 25 7.22 5.99 0.48
CA GLY A 25 6.96 7.24 1.18
C GLY A 25 6.14 7.05 2.46
N THR A 26 5.75 8.16 3.05
CA THR A 26 4.86 8.20 4.21
C THR A 26 3.52 7.50 3.96
N ASP A 27 3.07 7.43 2.71
CA ASP A 27 1.86 6.73 2.26
C ASP A 27 1.85 5.24 2.65
N ALA A 28 2.97 4.54 2.47
CA ALA A 28 3.10 3.14 2.86
C ALA A 28 2.99 2.96 4.38
N LEU A 29 3.62 3.86 5.16
CA LEU A 29 3.55 3.84 6.61
C LEU A 29 2.11 4.06 7.11
N LEU A 30 1.43 5.05 6.54
CA LEU A 30 0.05 5.39 6.89
C LEU A 30 -0.94 4.28 6.52
N LEU A 31 -0.73 3.64 5.35
CA LEU A 31 -1.56 2.51 4.93
C LEU A 31 -1.32 1.30 5.84
N ALA A 32 -0.08 1.03 6.23
CA ALA A 32 0.23 -0.05 7.17
C ALA A 32 -0.44 0.19 8.52
N ASP A 33 -0.38 1.42 9.06
CA ASP A 33 -1.06 1.79 10.30
C ASP A 33 -2.58 1.63 10.22
N PHE A 34 -3.17 2.09 9.12
CA PHE A 34 -4.61 1.99 8.87
C PHE A 34 -5.10 0.53 8.78
N ALA A 35 -4.29 -0.36 8.21
CA ALA A 35 -4.61 -1.78 8.04
C ALA A 35 -4.30 -2.63 9.28
N LEU A 36 -3.30 -2.26 10.07
CA LEU A 36 -2.76 -3.04 11.18
C LEU A 36 -3.81 -3.50 12.21
N PRO A 37 -4.83 -2.71 12.59
CA PRO A 37 -5.84 -3.18 13.55
C PRO A 37 -6.61 -4.42 13.07
N ARG A 38 -6.76 -4.61 11.76
CA ARG A 38 -7.46 -5.76 11.17
C ARG A 38 -6.53 -6.88 10.72
N VAL A 39 -5.36 -6.54 10.16
CA VAL A 39 -4.41 -7.52 9.59
C VAL A 39 -3.54 -8.11 10.71
N LYS A 40 -4.17 -8.72 11.73
CA LYS A 40 -3.48 -9.36 12.87
C LYS A 40 -3.11 -10.80 12.60
N LYS A 41 -3.91 -11.53 11.84
CA LYS A 41 -3.75 -12.95 11.46
C LYS A 41 -4.48 -13.22 10.15
N GLY A 42 -4.22 -14.36 9.51
CA GLY A 42 -4.86 -14.75 8.25
C GLY A 42 -3.90 -14.66 7.10
N PHE A 43 -4.42 -14.62 5.87
CA PHE A 43 -3.63 -14.51 4.65
C PHE A 43 -3.88 -13.17 3.96
N CYS A 44 -2.82 -12.42 3.74
CA CYS A 44 -2.83 -11.11 3.11
C CYS A 44 -2.00 -11.13 1.81
N ILE A 45 -2.57 -10.62 0.73
CA ILE A 45 -1.84 -10.41 -0.52
C ILE A 45 -1.57 -8.91 -0.68
N ASP A 46 -0.31 -8.55 -0.93
CA ASP A 46 0.12 -7.19 -1.27
C ASP A 46 0.31 -7.11 -2.78
N ILE A 47 -0.60 -6.41 -3.47
CA ILE A 47 -0.58 -6.28 -4.94
C ILE A 47 0.21 -5.02 -5.31
N GLY A 48 1.32 -5.21 -6.05
CA GLY A 48 2.30 -4.16 -6.31
C GLY A 48 3.20 -3.94 -5.10
N THR A 49 3.75 -5.04 -4.56
CA THR A 49 4.47 -5.03 -3.28
C THR A 49 5.76 -4.21 -3.29
N GLY A 50 6.29 -3.89 -4.48
CA GLY A 50 7.57 -3.21 -4.60
C GLY A 50 8.67 -3.96 -3.87
N SER A 51 9.41 -3.28 -3.00
CA SER A 51 10.46 -3.86 -2.16
C SER A 51 9.92 -4.61 -0.91
N GLY A 52 8.61 -4.83 -0.81
CA GLY A 52 7.97 -5.57 0.30
C GLY A 52 7.68 -4.73 1.53
N VAL A 53 7.61 -3.41 1.39
CA VAL A 53 7.53 -2.46 2.52
C VAL A 53 6.29 -2.69 3.39
N LEU A 54 5.10 -2.81 2.80
CA LEU A 54 3.83 -2.97 3.53
C LEU A 54 3.79 -4.25 4.37
N PRO A 55 4.08 -5.45 3.80
CA PRO A 55 4.19 -6.67 4.58
C PRO A 55 5.20 -6.57 5.72
N LEU A 56 6.38 -6.00 5.45
CA LEU A 56 7.44 -5.90 6.45
C LEU A 56 7.10 -4.95 7.58
N LEU A 57 6.46 -3.80 7.30
CA LEU A 57 5.94 -2.90 8.34
C LEU A 57 4.90 -3.60 9.21
N LEU A 58 3.93 -4.30 8.61
CA LEU A 58 2.89 -5.01 9.34
C LEU A 58 3.46 -6.13 10.22
N LEU A 59 4.42 -6.91 9.70
CA LEU A 59 5.08 -7.98 10.44
C LEU A 59 5.92 -7.43 11.61
N SER A 60 6.71 -6.37 11.38
CA SER A 60 7.51 -5.74 12.43
C SER A 60 6.64 -5.13 13.54
N ALA A 61 5.43 -4.66 13.19
CA ALA A 61 4.44 -4.17 14.15
C ALA A 61 3.62 -5.28 14.84
N GLY A 62 4.03 -6.55 14.68
CA GLY A 62 3.46 -7.68 15.39
C GLY A 62 2.26 -8.37 14.71
N SER A 63 2.01 -8.12 13.44
CA SER A 63 1.08 -8.95 12.67
C SER A 63 1.61 -10.38 12.57
N ARG A 64 0.72 -11.36 12.75
CA ARG A 64 0.97 -12.80 12.56
C ARG A 64 0.31 -13.33 11.28
N ALA A 65 -0.12 -12.44 10.40
CA ALA A 65 -0.65 -12.82 9.11
C ALA A 65 0.47 -13.40 8.23
N ARG A 66 0.10 -14.29 7.33
CA ARG A 66 0.98 -14.70 6.23
C ARG A 66 0.79 -13.75 5.08
N PHE A 67 1.89 -13.30 4.51
CA PHE A 67 1.86 -12.37 3.39
C PHE A 67 2.38 -13.01 2.11
N SER A 68 1.80 -12.61 0.99
CA SER A 68 2.36 -12.86 -0.33
C SER A 68 2.33 -11.56 -1.13
N GLY A 69 3.50 -11.10 -1.57
CA GLY A 69 3.62 -9.95 -2.45
C GLY A 69 3.55 -10.37 -3.92
N LEU A 70 2.83 -9.61 -4.73
CA LEU A 70 2.85 -9.70 -6.18
C LEU A 70 3.52 -8.45 -6.73
N GLU A 71 4.57 -8.62 -7.53
CA GLU A 71 5.33 -7.51 -8.12
C GLU A 71 5.68 -7.81 -9.57
N ILE A 72 5.40 -6.88 -10.46
CA ILE A 72 5.62 -7.07 -11.89
C ILE A 72 7.08 -6.87 -12.30
N GLN A 73 7.82 -6.04 -11.55
CA GLN A 73 9.22 -5.72 -11.84
C GLN A 73 10.14 -6.74 -11.17
N PRO A 74 10.95 -7.51 -11.95
CA PRO A 74 11.79 -8.57 -11.39
C PRO A 74 12.79 -8.09 -10.35
N GLU A 75 13.38 -6.90 -10.53
CA GLU A 75 14.33 -6.31 -9.59
C GLU A 75 13.70 -5.96 -8.25
N TYR A 76 12.47 -5.44 -8.24
CA TYR A 76 11.74 -5.16 -7.00
C TYR A 76 11.27 -6.45 -6.32
N ALA A 77 10.80 -7.43 -7.10
CA ALA A 77 10.43 -8.73 -6.56
C ALA A 77 11.64 -9.45 -5.92
N ALA A 78 12.84 -9.32 -6.50
CA ALA A 78 14.07 -9.83 -5.92
C ALA A 78 14.43 -9.10 -4.62
N ALA A 79 14.39 -7.76 -4.63
CA ALA A 79 14.64 -6.94 -3.45
C ALA A 79 13.65 -7.26 -2.30
N ALA A 80 12.37 -7.49 -2.60
CA ALA A 80 11.37 -7.88 -1.60
C ALA A 80 11.68 -9.22 -0.94
N ARG A 81 12.16 -10.23 -1.70
CA ARG A 81 12.60 -11.54 -1.16
C ARG A 81 13.84 -11.37 -0.26
N GLU A 82 14.81 -10.59 -0.71
CA GLU A 82 16.02 -10.29 0.07
C GLU A 82 15.66 -9.55 1.36
N ASN A 83 14.78 -8.57 1.31
CA ASN A 83 14.30 -7.84 2.48
C ASN A 83 13.56 -8.75 3.46
N ALA A 84 12.70 -9.67 2.97
CA ALA A 84 12.03 -10.64 3.82
C ALA A 84 13.03 -11.53 4.55
N ALA A 85 14.07 -12.02 3.87
CA ALA A 85 15.11 -12.86 4.45
C ALA A 85 15.98 -12.10 5.45
N ALA A 86 16.46 -10.90 5.06
CA ALA A 86 17.35 -10.08 5.85
C ALA A 86 16.71 -9.60 7.18
N ASN A 87 15.39 -9.44 7.21
CA ASN A 87 14.64 -9.03 8.39
C ASN A 87 14.00 -10.21 9.16
N GLY A 88 14.31 -11.47 8.80
CA GLY A 88 13.82 -12.65 9.51
C GLY A 88 12.37 -13.04 9.20
N PHE A 89 11.76 -12.51 8.15
CA PHE A 89 10.36 -12.74 7.78
C PHE A 89 10.15 -13.70 6.60
N ALA A 90 11.19 -14.41 6.13
CA ALA A 90 11.09 -15.30 4.96
C ALA A 90 10.02 -16.41 5.10
N GLN A 91 9.70 -16.83 6.31
CA GLN A 91 8.65 -17.84 6.58
C GLN A 91 7.24 -17.24 6.57
N SER A 92 7.12 -15.92 6.78
CA SER A 92 5.84 -15.21 6.88
C SER A 92 5.50 -14.37 5.65
N PHE A 93 6.50 -14.09 4.80
CA PHE A 93 6.35 -13.27 3.61
C PHE A 93 7.02 -13.90 2.41
N SER A 94 6.23 -14.32 1.43
CA SER A 94 6.65 -14.83 0.11
C SER A 94 6.41 -13.79 -0.98
N VAL A 95 7.14 -13.90 -2.10
CA VAL A 95 7.01 -12.93 -3.22
C VAL A 95 6.92 -13.66 -4.55
N VAL A 96 5.92 -13.30 -5.33
CA VAL A 96 5.69 -13.75 -6.71
C VAL A 96 6.02 -12.61 -7.68
N CYS A 97 6.79 -12.90 -8.72
CA CYS A 97 7.02 -11.96 -9.81
C CYS A 97 5.94 -12.17 -10.88
N GLY A 98 5.10 -11.16 -11.11
CA GLY A 98 4.00 -11.27 -12.05
C GLY A 98 3.07 -10.07 -12.07
N SER A 99 2.16 -10.05 -13.07
CA SER A 99 1.19 -8.98 -13.26
C SER A 99 -0.11 -9.21 -12.47
N ALA A 100 -0.73 -8.11 -12.00
CA ALA A 100 -2.06 -8.14 -11.41
C ALA A 100 -3.14 -8.63 -12.40
N ASP A 101 -2.97 -8.40 -13.69
CA ASP A 101 -3.89 -8.87 -14.72
C ASP A 101 -3.86 -10.41 -14.89
N ASP A 102 -2.71 -11.02 -14.58
CA ASP A 102 -2.50 -12.48 -14.58
C ASP A 102 -2.67 -13.13 -13.21
N ILE A 103 -3.27 -12.46 -12.25
CA ILE A 103 -3.31 -12.89 -10.83
C ILE A 103 -3.85 -14.30 -10.65
N SER A 104 -4.71 -14.77 -11.54
CA SER A 104 -5.26 -16.12 -11.52
C SER A 104 -4.24 -17.24 -11.72
N ARG A 105 -3.07 -16.93 -12.29
CA ARG A 105 -1.98 -17.89 -12.46
C ARG A 105 -1.23 -18.13 -11.16
N TYR A 106 -1.31 -17.20 -10.22
CA TYR A 106 -0.50 -17.21 -9.01
C TYR A 106 -1.31 -17.51 -7.75
N TYR A 107 -2.57 -17.07 -7.72
CA TYR A 107 -3.41 -17.17 -6.54
C TYR A 107 -4.77 -17.81 -6.85
N PRO A 108 -5.18 -18.79 -6.05
CA PRO A 108 -6.55 -19.33 -6.11
C PRO A 108 -7.57 -18.25 -5.77
N ALA A 109 -8.75 -18.30 -6.41
CA ALA A 109 -9.84 -17.39 -6.12
C ALA A 109 -10.36 -17.55 -4.68
N GLY A 110 -10.74 -16.46 -4.05
CA GLY A 110 -11.44 -16.46 -2.77
C GLY A 110 -10.65 -17.03 -1.59
N LYS A 111 -9.33 -16.89 -1.56
CA LYS A 111 -8.47 -17.44 -0.48
C LYS A 111 -7.89 -16.38 0.44
N ALA A 112 -7.80 -15.12 0.02
CA ALA A 112 -7.23 -14.08 0.85
C ALA A 112 -8.27 -13.52 1.85
N ASP A 113 -7.86 -13.37 3.10
CA ASP A 113 -8.60 -12.62 4.11
C ASP A 113 -8.49 -11.12 3.84
N PHE A 114 -7.31 -10.71 3.38
CA PHE A 114 -6.96 -9.32 3.13
C PHE A 114 -6.22 -9.17 1.80
N VAL A 115 -6.45 -8.05 1.17
CA VAL A 115 -5.59 -7.51 0.12
C VAL A 115 -5.19 -6.12 0.55
N ILE A 116 -3.91 -5.78 0.40
CA ILE A 116 -3.40 -4.43 0.60
C ILE A 116 -2.73 -3.98 -0.70
N THR A 117 -2.85 -2.70 -1.03
CA THR A 117 -2.19 -2.15 -2.21
C THR A 117 -1.92 -0.66 -2.06
N ASN A 118 -0.71 -0.25 -2.45
CA ASN A 118 -0.35 1.13 -2.71
C ASN A 118 -0.09 1.25 -4.23
N PRO A 119 -1.15 1.35 -5.04
CA PRO A 119 -0.99 1.31 -6.49
C PRO A 119 -0.23 2.56 -6.97
N PRO A 120 0.54 2.45 -8.06
CA PRO A 120 1.24 3.60 -8.61
C PRO A 120 0.23 4.66 -9.07
N TYR A 121 0.12 5.75 -8.32
CA TYR A 121 -0.66 6.90 -8.71
C TYR A 121 0.24 7.92 -9.38
N MET A 122 -0.02 8.13 -10.66
CA MET A 122 0.72 9.09 -11.45
C MET A 122 0.40 10.50 -10.97
N ARG A 123 1.44 11.28 -10.61
CA ARG A 123 1.28 12.71 -10.35
C ARG A 123 0.77 13.40 -11.60
N ALA A 124 -0.33 14.14 -11.48
CA ALA A 124 -0.84 14.99 -12.55
C ALA A 124 0.05 16.24 -12.77
N ASP A 125 1.01 16.47 -11.89
CA ASP A 125 1.79 17.71 -11.78
C ASP A 125 3.12 17.72 -12.56
N CYS A 126 3.38 16.71 -13.36
CA CYS A 126 4.50 16.83 -14.28
C CYS A 126 4.07 17.74 -15.41
N GLY A 127 4.45 19.01 -15.27
CA GLY A 127 4.13 20.12 -16.14
C GLY A 127 4.12 19.82 -17.64
N ARG A 128 3.62 20.72 -18.39
CA ARG A 128 3.41 20.90 -19.85
C ARG A 128 4.25 20.12 -20.87
N ASP A 129 5.04 19.12 -20.47
CA ASP A 129 5.87 18.32 -21.37
C ASP A 129 5.14 17.07 -21.84
N ASN A 130 4.95 16.98 -23.17
CA ASN A 130 4.41 15.81 -23.87
C ASN A 130 5.13 14.49 -23.53
N GLU A 131 6.38 14.55 -23.09
CA GLU A 131 7.21 13.40 -22.71
C GLU A 131 6.78 12.80 -21.37
N SER A 132 6.44 13.61 -20.38
CA SER A 132 5.93 13.13 -19.09
C SER A 132 4.56 12.46 -19.21
N GLN A 133 3.71 12.94 -20.11
CA GLN A 133 2.42 12.33 -20.41
C GLN A 133 2.57 10.98 -21.12
N ARG A 134 3.54 10.86 -22.04
CA ARG A 134 3.87 9.59 -22.72
C ARG A 134 4.43 8.55 -21.75
N LEU A 135 5.36 8.94 -20.87
CA LEU A 135 5.89 8.08 -19.82
C LEU A 135 4.79 7.65 -18.83
N SER A 136 3.85 8.55 -18.53
CA SER A 136 2.68 8.28 -17.71
C SER A 136 1.72 7.28 -18.36
N ALA A 137 1.48 7.43 -19.66
CA ALA A 137 0.65 6.50 -20.42
C ALA A 137 1.31 5.11 -20.51
N ALA A 138 2.60 5.06 -20.86
CA ALA A 138 3.37 3.83 -20.95
C ALA A 138 3.41 3.07 -19.61
N ARG A 139 3.57 3.78 -18.48
CA ARG A 139 3.50 3.15 -17.16
C ARG A 139 2.10 2.61 -16.84
N ARG A 140 1.03 3.30 -17.26
CA ARG A 140 -0.34 2.78 -17.11
C ARG A 140 -0.58 1.51 -17.94
N GLU A 141 0.00 1.44 -19.13
CA GLU A 141 -0.05 0.23 -19.95
C GLU A 141 0.73 -0.92 -19.33
N VAL A 142 1.88 -0.65 -18.69
CA VAL A 142 2.74 -1.67 -18.10
C VAL A 142 2.24 -2.13 -16.72
N PHE A 143 1.76 -1.20 -15.88
CA PHE A 143 1.40 -1.51 -14.47
C PHE A 143 -0.10 -1.70 -14.24
N GLY A 144 -0.93 -1.50 -15.27
CA GLY A 144 -2.38 -1.48 -15.13
C GLY A 144 -2.90 -0.22 -14.44
N GLY A 145 -4.17 0.11 -14.66
CA GLY A 145 -4.87 1.15 -13.90
C GLY A 145 -5.43 0.59 -12.59
N VAL A 146 -6.00 1.46 -11.75
CA VAL A 146 -6.61 1.06 -10.47
C VAL A 146 -7.67 -0.05 -10.64
N GLY A 147 -8.34 -0.13 -11.78
CA GLY A 147 -9.28 -1.20 -12.12
C GLY A 147 -8.64 -2.58 -12.15
N SER A 148 -7.41 -2.72 -12.66
CA SER A 148 -6.65 -3.98 -12.62
C SER A 148 -6.41 -4.44 -11.19
N PHE A 149 -6.01 -3.53 -10.31
CA PHE A 149 -5.80 -3.82 -8.88
C PHE A 149 -7.11 -4.22 -8.19
N CYS A 150 -8.22 -3.52 -8.48
CA CYS A 150 -9.54 -3.84 -7.93
C CYS A 150 -10.04 -5.22 -8.40
N ARG A 151 -9.91 -5.54 -9.70
CA ARG A 151 -10.24 -6.88 -10.24
C ARG A 151 -9.42 -7.98 -9.60
N ALA A 152 -8.11 -7.76 -9.50
CA ALA A 152 -7.19 -8.71 -8.87
C ALA A 152 -7.53 -8.92 -7.40
N ALA A 153 -7.79 -7.85 -6.64
CA ALA A 153 -8.21 -7.91 -5.25
C ALA A 153 -9.54 -8.68 -5.09
N ALA A 154 -10.54 -8.32 -5.89
CA ALA A 154 -11.85 -8.98 -5.86
C ALA A 154 -11.76 -10.49 -6.13
N ARG A 155 -10.89 -10.89 -7.07
CA ARG A 155 -10.67 -12.31 -7.36
C ARG A 155 -10.03 -13.05 -6.19
N CYS A 156 -9.05 -12.45 -5.54
CA CYS A 156 -8.30 -13.11 -4.47
C CYS A 156 -9.06 -13.14 -3.14
N LEU A 157 -9.80 -12.08 -2.82
CA LEU A 157 -10.55 -11.97 -1.58
C LEU A 157 -11.65 -13.03 -1.48
N LYS A 158 -11.75 -13.64 -0.32
CA LYS A 158 -12.93 -14.40 0.06
C LYS A 158 -14.14 -13.47 0.27
N SER A 159 -15.36 -14.01 0.25
CA SER A 159 -16.55 -13.24 0.65
C SER A 159 -16.35 -12.68 2.07
N GLY A 160 -16.63 -11.39 2.26
CA GLY A 160 -16.34 -10.67 3.49
C GLY A 160 -14.87 -10.32 3.72
N GLY A 161 -13.96 -10.69 2.81
CA GLY A 161 -12.55 -10.28 2.84
C GLY A 161 -12.39 -8.79 2.59
N VAL A 162 -11.25 -8.21 3.01
CA VAL A 162 -11.07 -6.76 3.09
C VAL A 162 -9.91 -6.30 2.20
N LEU A 163 -10.17 -5.26 1.40
CA LEU A 163 -9.18 -4.50 0.65
C LEU A 163 -8.78 -3.25 1.43
N PHE A 164 -7.47 -3.00 1.55
CA PHE A 164 -6.90 -1.74 1.99
C PHE A 164 -6.13 -1.08 0.86
N CYS A 165 -6.39 0.21 0.65
CA CYS A 165 -5.75 0.98 -0.42
C CYS A 165 -5.47 2.40 0.06
N VAL A 166 -4.33 2.96 -0.34
CA VAL A 166 -4.09 4.40 -0.28
C VAL A 166 -4.25 4.98 -1.68
N TYR A 167 -4.90 6.14 -1.80
CA TYR A 167 -5.12 6.74 -3.11
C TYR A 167 -5.16 8.27 -3.05
N ARG A 168 -5.08 8.92 -4.20
CA ARG A 168 -5.13 10.38 -4.31
C ARG A 168 -6.56 10.91 -4.25
N PRO A 169 -6.82 12.04 -3.58
CA PRO A 169 -8.16 12.65 -3.50
C PRO A 169 -8.76 13.00 -4.86
N ASP A 170 -7.93 13.52 -5.79
CA ASP A 170 -8.37 13.93 -7.13
C ASP A 170 -8.82 12.76 -8.02
N ARG A 171 -8.56 11.52 -7.61
CA ARG A 171 -8.91 10.30 -8.35
C ARG A 171 -9.77 9.32 -7.55
N ILE A 172 -10.24 9.73 -6.39
CA ILE A 172 -10.99 8.86 -5.49
C ILE A 172 -12.25 8.28 -6.14
N THR A 173 -12.95 9.08 -6.94
CA THR A 173 -14.17 8.65 -7.65
C THR A 173 -13.91 7.41 -8.51
N ASN A 174 -12.75 7.38 -9.19
CA ASN A 174 -12.37 6.24 -10.02
C ASN A 174 -12.09 4.99 -9.15
N LEU A 175 -11.38 5.15 -8.04
CA LEU A 175 -11.15 4.03 -7.11
C LEU A 175 -12.46 3.45 -6.58
N LEU A 176 -13.37 4.31 -6.08
CA LEU A 176 -14.65 3.88 -5.51
C LEU A 176 -15.53 3.20 -6.55
N TYR A 177 -15.55 3.73 -7.79
CA TYR A 177 -16.25 3.10 -8.91
C TYR A 177 -15.69 1.70 -9.20
N GLU A 178 -14.37 1.58 -9.36
CA GLU A 178 -13.73 0.30 -9.67
C GLU A 178 -13.87 -0.73 -8.54
N MET A 179 -13.84 -0.29 -7.30
CA MET A 179 -14.13 -1.17 -6.16
C MET A 179 -15.54 -1.75 -6.27
N ARG A 180 -16.57 -0.89 -6.40
CA ARG A 180 -17.97 -1.34 -6.50
C ARG A 180 -18.24 -2.16 -7.75
N ALA A 181 -17.70 -1.77 -8.90
CA ALA A 181 -17.82 -2.52 -10.15
C ALA A 181 -17.26 -3.95 -10.04
N ASN A 182 -16.34 -4.19 -9.10
CA ASN A 182 -15.76 -5.51 -8.84
C ASN A 182 -16.29 -6.16 -7.53
N GLY A 183 -17.41 -5.71 -6.99
CA GLY A 183 -18.04 -6.32 -5.82
C GLY A 183 -17.32 -6.06 -4.49
N ILE A 184 -16.50 -5.00 -4.43
CA ILE A 184 -15.85 -4.56 -3.19
C ILE A 184 -16.53 -3.25 -2.75
N GLU A 185 -17.33 -3.31 -1.70
CA GLU A 185 -18.01 -2.12 -1.17
C GLU A 185 -17.07 -1.30 -0.28
N PRO A 186 -16.86 0.01 -0.57
CA PRO A 186 -16.13 0.90 0.33
C PRO A 186 -16.81 1.00 1.69
N LYS A 187 -16.06 0.76 2.77
CA LYS A 187 -16.63 0.70 4.14
C LYS A 187 -16.07 1.73 5.09
N ARG A 188 -14.82 2.11 4.91
CA ARG A 188 -14.18 3.12 5.76
C ARG A 188 -13.20 3.93 4.93
N MET A 189 -13.22 5.24 5.10
CA MET A 189 -12.28 6.15 4.46
C MET A 189 -11.72 7.13 5.48
N ARG A 190 -10.43 7.43 5.36
CA ARG A 190 -9.73 8.39 6.19
C ARG A 190 -8.95 9.36 5.31
N ALA A 191 -9.19 10.65 5.48
CA ALA A 191 -8.43 11.68 4.79
C ALA A 191 -7.14 12.02 5.57
N VAL A 192 -6.05 12.22 4.82
CA VAL A 192 -4.75 12.64 5.34
C VAL A 192 -4.43 14.02 4.82
N PHE A 193 -4.05 14.90 5.71
CA PHE A 193 -3.69 16.29 5.46
C PHE A 193 -2.26 16.56 5.91
N ALA A 194 -1.55 17.45 5.24
CA ALA A 194 -0.27 17.93 5.74
C ALA A 194 -0.46 18.69 7.06
N SER A 195 -1.40 19.66 7.10
CA SER A 195 -1.82 20.42 8.28
C SER A 195 -3.32 20.73 8.21
N ALA A 196 -3.90 21.37 9.23
CA ALA A 196 -5.32 21.70 9.26
C ALA A 196 -5.74 22.68 8.15
N GLU A 197 -4.83 23.51 7.68
CA GLU A 197 -5.07 24.50 6.61
C GLU A 197 -4.85 23.92 5.20
N ALA A 198 -4.26 22.72 5.11
CA ALA A 198 -3.93 22.09 3.83
C ALA A 198 -5.17 21.41 3.22
N LYS A 199 -5.12 21.16 1.91
CA LYS A 199 -6.06 20.23 1.25
C LYS A 199 -5.64 18.79 1.56
N PRO A 200 -6.59 17.81 1.49
CA PRO A 200 -6.24 16.41 1.68
C PRO A 200 -5.21 15.98 0.63
N SER A 201 -4.14 15.34 1.08
CA SER A 201 -3.05 14.84 0.24
C SER A 201 -3.23 13.39 -0.18
N LEU A 202 -3.80 12.57 0.71
CA LEU A 202 -4.06 11.15 0.51
C LEU A 202 -5.40 10.75 1.13
N LEU A 203 -5.96 9.65 0.63
CA LEU A 203 -7.10 8.96 1.21
C LEU A 203 -6.72 7.50 1.48
N LEU A 204 -6.94 7.04 2.70
CA LEU A 204 -6.85 5.63 3.09
C LEU A 204 -8.25 5.04 2.99
N VAL A 205 -8.40 3.96 2.24
CA VAL A 205 -9.70 3.36 1.94
C VAL A 205 -9.69 1.89 2.34
N GLU A 206 -10.73 1.49 3.07
CA GLU A 206 -11.05 0.10 3.37
C GLU A 206 -12.32 -0.29 2.64
N GLY A 207 -12.28 -1.38 1.88
CA GLY A 207 -13.44 -1.95 1.24
C GLY A 207 -13.63 -3.41 1.62
N LYS A 208 -14.86 -3.90 1.56
CA LYS A 208 -15.20 -5.27 1.92
C LYS A 208 -15.92 -5.95 0.77
N LYS A 209 -15.43 -7.13 0.38
CA LYS A 209 -16.04 -7.92 -0.69
C LYS A 209 -17.41 -8.45 -0.28
N ASP A 210 -18.37 -8.39 -1.21
CA ASP A 210 -19.74 -8.86 -1.07
C ASP A 210 -20.47 -8.25 0.15
N ALA A 211 -20.16 -7.01 0.49
CA ALA A 211 -20.78 -6.31 1.61
C ALA A 211 -21.90 -5.37 1.13
N ALA A 212 -22.89 -5.16 1.99
CA ALA A 212 -23.91 -4.14 1.79
C ALA A 212 -23.30 -2.72 1.84
N GLU A 213 -24.03 -1.73 1.34
CA GLU A 213 -23.65 -0.30 1.36
C GLU A 213 -23.37 0.23 2.77
N GLY A 214 -22.71 1.37 2.84
CA GLY A 214 -22.46 2.11 4.09
C GLY A 214 -20.99 2.45 4.27
N LEU A 215 -20.58 3.61 3.75
CA LEU A 215 -19.26 4.19 3.93
C LEU A 215 -19.22 5.07 5.18
N VAL A 216 -18.23 4.83 6.05
CA VAL A 216 -17.95 5.64 7.23
C VAL A 216 -16.66 6.43 7.03
N PHE A 217 -16.70 7.73 7.33
CA PHE A 217 -15.50 8.56 7.39
C PHE A 217 -14.89 8.45 8.80
N ALA A 218 -13.65 7.99 8.87
CA ALA A 218 -12.86 8.05 10.10
C ALA A 218 -12.33 9.49 10.32
N ASN A 219 -11.92 9.79 11.54
CA ASN A 219 -11.29 11.07 11.84
C ASN A 219 -10.09 11.32 10.93
N SER A 220 -9.98 12.53 10.41
CA SER A 220 -8.86 12.94 9.56
C SER A 220 -7.54 12.83 10.30
N LEU A 221 -6.47 12.52 9.56
CA LEU A 221 -5.11 12.53 10.08
C LEU A 221 -4.40 13.77 9.58
N TYR A 222 -3.78 14.49 10.49
CA TYR A 222 -2.90 15.61 10.18
C TYR A 222 -1.46 15.19 10.45
N ILE A 223 -0.58 15.35 9.44
CA ILE A 223 0.82 14.93 9.55
C ILE A 223 1.58 15.86 10.48
N TYR A 224 1.37 17.16 10.34
CA TYR A 224 2.04 18.20 11.10
C TYR A 224 1.07 19.01 11.97
N LYS A 225 1.58 19.57 13.06
CA LYS A 225 0.82 20.42 13.98
C LYS A 225 0.39 21.74 13.33
N ASP A 226 1.23 22.25 12.44
CA ASP A 226 1.04 23.54 11.75
C ASP A 226 1.44 23.50 10.27
N SER A 227 1.14 24.58 9.57
CA SER A 227 1.51 24.77 8.15
C SER A 227 3.00 24.96 7.90
N GLY A 228 3.80 25.18 8.94
CA GLY A 228 5.26 25.30 8.85
C GLY A 228 5.96 23.95 8.71
N HIS A 229 5.26 22.85 8.90
CA HIS A 229 5.73 21.46 8.79
C HIS A 229 6.98 21.18 9.65
N ARG A 230 7.09 21.83 10.81
CA ARG A 230 8.26 21.70 11.70
C ARG A 230 8.13 20.56 12.69
N GLU A 231 6.91 20.32 13.18
CA GLU A 231 6.62 19.31 14.17
C GLU A 231 5.51 18.39 13.69
N TYR A 232 5.71 17.09 13.87
CA TYR A 232 4.66 16.11 13.62
C TYR A 232 3.52 16.27 14.64
N SER A 233 2.31 15.92 14.24
CA SER A 233 1.19 15.76 15.16
C SER A 233 1.47 14.60 16.12
N ASP A 234 0.84 14.63 17.30
CA ASP A 234 0.99 13.57 18.29
C ASP A 234 0.56 12.20 17.73
N GLU A 235 -0.46 12.19 16.86
CA GLU A 235 -0.88 10.97 16.17
C GLU A 235 0.19 10.47 15.20
N MET A 236 0.81 11.36 14.43
CA MET A 236 1.87 10.97 13.50
C MET A 236 3.12 10.48 14.24
N GLU A 237 3.47 11.10 15.36
CA GLU A 237 4.55 10.61 16.23
C GLU A 237 4.23 9.21 16.78
N ALA A 238 2.99 8.95 17.19
CA ALA A 238 2.56 7.63 17.64
C ALA A 238 2.63 6.59 16.52
N ILE A 239 2.28 6.96 15.28
CA ILE A 239 2.43 6.09 14.11
C ILE A 239 3.91 5.78 13.86
N TYR A 240 4.78 6.78 13.81
CA TYR A 240 6.22 6.56 13.66
C TYR A 240 6.78 5.66 14.76
N SER A 241 6.44 5.94 16.02
CA SER A 241 6.90 5.15 17.17
C SER A 241 6.50 3.68 17.09
N ARG A 242 5.30 3.39 16.56
CA ARG A 242 4.80 2.03 16.37
C ARG A 242 5.67 1.21 15.41
N PHE A 243 6.19 1.84 14.38
CA PHE A 243 7.04 1.20 13.37
C PHE A 243 8.54 1.40 13.64
N SER A 244 8.94 2.34 14.48
CA SER A 244 10.32 2.62 14.82
C SER A 244 10.92 1.70 15.90
N GLY A 245 10.19 0.66 16.33
CA GLY A 245 10.73 -0.31 17.32
C GLY A 245 10.76 0.25 18.74
N GLY A 246 9.68 0.84 19.19
CA GLY A 246 9.48 1.12 20.61
C GLY A 246 9.60 -0.19 21.40
N LYS A 247 10.51 -0.24 22.37
CA LYS A 247 10.73 -1.39 23.26
C LYS A 247 9.38 -1.90 23.76
N ARG A 248 9.12 -3.20 23.51
CA ARG A 248 8.08 -3.95 24.22
C ARG A 248 8.45 -4.10 25.69
#